data_4fa4f993cb67dba4399527c346b75f11
#
_entry.id   4fa4f993cb67dba4399527c346b75f11
#
_cell.length_a   1.000
_cell.length_b   1.000
_cell.length_c   1.000
_cell.angle_alpha   90.00
_cell.angle_beta   90.00
_cell.angle_gamma   90.00
#
_symmetry.space_group_name_H-M   'P 1'
#
loop_
_entity.id
_entity.type
_entity.pdbx_description
1 polymer ?
#
loop_
_entity_poly.entity_id
_entity_poly.type
_entity_poly.pdbx_seq_one_letter_code
_entity_poly.pdbx_strand_id
1 'polypeptide(L)'
;MYKVIVSIILWPIWFCFLLVCLLIISVALLIIPKDKLFLIIRPISWLICFFAGQWLIKENGPPDPDGQPYLYLFNHVSMFDQFMIGAYVPHYITAIGATEIFQYPIWGRVIKMY
;
A
#
# COMPACT_ATOMS: atom_id res chain seq x y z
N MET A 1 -2.77 -11.98 28.41
CA MET A 1 -4.24 -12.03 28.20
C MET A 1 -4.78 -10.76 27.54
N TYR A 2 -4.53 -9.57 28.06
CA TYR A 2 -4.97 -8.27 27.47
C TYR A 2 -4.58 -8.09 25.99
N LYS A 3 -3.31 -8.32 25.63
CA LYS A 3 -2.83 -8.17 24.24
C LYS A 3 -3.58 -9.06 23.23
N VAL A 4 -3.94 -10.27 23.63
CA VAL A 4 -4.68 -11.21 22.77
C VAL A 4 -6.10 -10.70 22.54
N ILE A 5 -6.79 -10.24 23.60
CA ILE A 5 -8.16 -9.69 23.49
C ILE A 5 -8.17 -8.46 22.58
N VAL A 6 -7.22 -7.56 22.78
CA VAL A 6 -7.07 -6.36 21.93
C VAL A 6 -6.82 -6.75 20.47
N SER A 7 -5.97 -7.73 20.22
CA SER A 7 -5.70 -8.20 18.85
C SER A 7 -6.95 -8.81 18.19
N ILE A 8 -7.72 -9.61 18.91
CA ILE A 8 -8.96 -10.24 18.38
C ILE A 8 -9.98 -9.18 17.94
N ILE A 9 -10.01 -8.02 18.62
CA ILE A 9 -10.93 -6.93 18.26
C ILE A 9 -10.35 -6.05 17.14
N LEU A 10 -9.08 -5.67 17.25
CA LEU A 10 -8.48 -4.70 16.32
C LEU A 10 -8.25 -5.28 14.92
N TRP A 11 -7.88 -6.56 14.79
CA TRP A 11 -7.61 -7.16 13.49
C TRP A 11 -8.84 -7.20 12.57
N PRO A 12 -10.03 -7.64 13.01
CA PRO A 12 -11.22 -7.58 12.16
C PRO A 12 -11.58 -6.15 11.73
N ILE A 13 -11.47 -5.18 12.64
CA ILE A 13 -11.73 -3.77 12.32
C ILE A 13 -10.74 -3.28 11.26
N TRP A 14 -9.45 -3.58 11.43
CA TRP A 14 -8.43 -3.22 10.47
C TRP A 14 -8.65 -3.89 9.10
N PHE A 15 -9.05 -5.16 9.07
CA PHE A 15 -9.39 -5.85 7.82
C PHE A 15 -10.59 -5.22 7.11
N CYS A 16 -11.65 -4.85 7.83
CA CYS A 16 -12.78 -4.13 7.25
C CYS A 16 -12.33 -2.79 6.67
N PHE A 17 -11.50 -2.05 7.39
CA PHE A 17 -10.92 -0.80 6.91
C PHE A 17 -10.07 -1.01 5.65
N LEU A 18 -9.22 -2.04 5.63
CA LEU A 18 -8.42 -2.41 4.45
C LEU A 18 -9.30 -2.69 3.23
N LEU A 19 -10.39 -3.45 3.39
CA LEU A 19 -11.32 -3.74 2.29
C LEU A 19 -11.96 -2.47 1.72
N VAL A 20 -12.35 -1.53 2.58
CA VAL A 20 -12.86 -0.22 2.14
C VAL A 20 -11.79 0.55 1.36
N CYS A 21 -10.56 0.59 1.85
CA CYS A 21 -9.43 1.22 1.16
C CYS A 21 -9.17 0.59 -0.22
N LEU A 22 -9.20 -0.74 -0.32
CA LEU A 22 -9.04 -1.45 -1.59
C LEU A 22 -10.18 -1.16 -2.56
N LEU A 23 -11.40 -1.02 -2.07
CA LEU A 23 -12.54 -0.63 -2.89
C LEU A 23 -12.36 0.79 -3.44
N ILE A 24 -11.94 1.74 -2.61
CA ILE A 24 -11.65 3.13 -3.03
C ILE A 24 -10.56 3.13 -4.11
N ILE A 25 -9.47 2.39 -3.91
CA ILE A 25 -8.39 2.28 -4.89
C ILE A 25 -8.91 1.65 -6.20
N SER A 26 -9.73 0.61 -6.11
CA SER A 26 -10.31 -0.05 -7.29
C SER A 26 -11.19 0.90 -8.11
N VAL A 27 -12.02 1.70 -7.44
CA VAL A 27 -12.85 2.73 -8.11
C VAL A 27 -11.97 3.83 -8.71
N ALA A 28 -10.95 4.27 -7.97
CA ALA A 28 -10.00 5.28 -8.45
C ALA A 28 -9.25 4.81 -9.71
N LEU A 29 -8.87 3.53 -9.79
CA LEU A 29 -8.22 2.92 -10.97
C LEU A 29 -9.08 2.95 -12.23
N LEU A 30 -10.41 3.01 -12.11
CA LEU A 30 -11.33 3.12 -13.24
C LEU A 30 -11.49 4.55 -13.76
N ILE A 31 -11.22 5.55 -12.92
CA ILE A 31 -11.52 6.96 -13.19
C ILE A 31 -10.25 7.78 -13.40
N ILE A 32 -9.19 7.47 -12.66
CA ILE A 32 -7.98 8.28 -12.59
C ILE A 32 -6.87 7.66 -13.41
N PRO A 33 -6.15 8.45 -14.23
CA PRO A 33 -4.96 7.99 -14.93
C PRO A 33 -3.91 7.40 -13.97
N LYS A 34 -3.25 6.33 -14.38
CA LYS A 34 -2.30 5.56 -13.54
C LYS A 34 -1.16 6.43 -13.01
N ASP A 35 -0.67 7.36 -13.81
CA ASP A 35 0.38 8.31 -13.46
C ASP A 35 0.02 9.23 -12.29
N LYS A 36 -1.27 9.48 -12.05
CA LYS A 36 -1.79 10.32 -10.95
C LYS A 36 -2.33 9.52 -9.76
N LEU A 37 -2.41 8.21 -9.90
CA LEU A 37 -3.02 7.34 -8.90
C LEU A 37 -2.27 7.37 -7.55
N PHE A 38 -0.96 7.65 -7.58
CA PHE A 38 -0.14 7.80 -6.37
C PHE A 38 -0.68 8.87 -5.42
N LEU A 39 -1.40 9.89 -5.92
CA LEU A 39 -2.02 10.93 -5.10
C LEU A 39 -3.09 10.37 -4.14
N ILE A 40 -3.72 9.26 -4.51
CA ILE A 40 -4.73 8.56 -3.70
C ILE A 40 -4.09 7.41 -2.93
N ILE A 41 -3.24 6.62 -3.57
CA ILE A 41 -2.58 5.47 -2.95
C ILE A 41 -1.73 5.91 -1.76
N ARG A 42 -1.01 7.00 -1.88
CA ARG A 42 -0.09 7.49 -0.86
C ARG A 42 -0.77 7.78 0.49
N PRO A 43 -1.81 8.64 0.57
CA PRO A 43 -2.51 8.89 1.83
C PRO A 43 -3.23 7.65 2.36
N ILE A 44 -3.83 6.82 1.49
CA ILE A 44 -4.49 5.58 1.89
C ILE A 44 -3.47 4.61 2.49
N SER A 45 -2.33 4.41 1.86
CA SER A 45 -1.27 3.54 2.36
C SER A 45 -0.75 4.00 3.72
N TRP A 46 -0.60 5.31 3.90
CA TRP A 46 -0.22 5.89 5.18
C TRP A 46 -1.28 5.61 6.26
N LEU A 47 -2.56 5.77 5.95
CA LEU A 47 -3.67 5.47 6.87
C LEU A 47 -3.74 3.98 7.22
N ILE A 48 -3.51 3.08 6.25
CA ILE A 48 -3.49 1.63 6.49
C ILE A 48 -2.40 1.28 7.50
N CYS A 49 -1.19 1.83 7.35
CA CYS A 49 -0.10 1.63 8.29
C CYS A 49 -0.42 2.24 9.66
N PHE A 50 -0.92 3.46 9.69
CA PHE A 50 -1.27 4.17 10.93
C PHE A 50 -2.29 3.40 11.76
N PHE A 51 -3.41 2.95 11.17
CA PHE A 51 -4.43 2.18 11.88
C PHE A 51 -3.99 0.76 12.26
N ALA A 52 -2.94 0.25 11.62
CA ALA A 52 -2.28 -0.98 12.05
C ALA A 52 -1.28 -0.78 13.21
N GLY A 53 -1.14 0.45 13.70
CA GLY A 53 -0.18 0.80 14.74
C GLY A 53 1.27 0.90 14.24
N GLN A 54 1.46 1.03 12.92
CA GLN A 54 2.77 1.19 12.30
C GLN A 54 3.06 2.67 12.06
N TRP A 55 4.05 3.20 12.76
CA TRP A 55 4.48 4.59 12.60
C TRP A 55 5.56 4.66 11.53
N LEU A 56 5.26 5.37 10.44
CA LEU A 56 6.22 5.59 9.37
C LEU A 56 7.11 6.78 9.70
N ILE A 57 8.38 6.52 9.95
CA ILE A 57 9.41 7.56 10.14
C ILE A 57 10.23 7.63 8.86
N LYS A 58 10.23 8.80 8.24
CA LYS A 58 10.99 9.06 7.03
C LYS A 58 12.25 9.82 7.39
N GLU A 59 13.40 9.16 7.29
CA GLU A 59 14.69 9.80 7.58
C GLU A 59 15.23 10.57 6.35
N ASN A 60 15.17 9.95 5.17
CA ASN A 60 15.60 10.57 3.91
C ASN A 60 14.47 10.57 2.90
N GLY A 61 14.41 11.56 2.01
CA GLY A 61 13.46 11.58 0.91
C GLY A 61 13.81 10.56 -0.18
N PRO A 62 12.83 10.04 -0.95
CA PRO A 62 13.14 9.42 -2.22
C PRO A 62 13.83 10.45 -3.12
N PRO A 63 14.69 10.01 -4.06
CA PRO A 63 15.29 10.92 -5.01
C PRO A 63 14.19 11.65 -5.78
N ASP A 64 14.40 12.93 -6.07
CA ASP A 64 13.50 13.66 -6.96
C ASP A 64 13.56 13.04 -8.35
N PRO A 65 12.41 12.80 -9.00
CA PRO A 65 12.39 12.28 -10.35
C PRO A 65 12.92 13.35 -11.30
N ASP A 66 14.18 13.23 -11.66
CA ASP A 66 14.89 14.09 -12.62
C ASP A 66 14.69 13.64 -14.09
N GLY A 67 13.66 12.84 -14.34
CA GLY A 67 13.35 12.24 -15.64
C GLY A 67 14.13 10.95 -15.94
N GLN A 68 14.98 10.48 -15.01
CA GLN A 68 15.67 9.22 -15.12
C GLN A 68 14.86 8.08 -14.47
N PRO A 69 14.93 6.86 -15.00
CA PRO A 69 14.30 5.71 -14.38
C PRO A 69 15.04 5.30 -13.09
N TYR A 70 14.30 5.05 -12.02
CA TYR A 70 14.84 4.55 -10.77
C TYR A 70 14.42 3.12 -10.50
N LEU A 71 15.32 2.34 -9.91
CA LEU A 71 15.04 1.01 -9.38
C LEU A 71 15.04 1.08 -7.85
N TYR A 72 13.88 0.85 -7.24
CA TYR A 72 13.74 0.76 -5.80
C TYR A 72 13.97 -0.68 -5.35
N LEU A 73 14.98 -0.88 -4.52
CA LEU A 73 15.25 -2.16 -3.85
C LEU A 73 15.00 -2.01 -2.36
N PHE A 74 14.29 -2.93 -1.77
CA PHE A 74 13.99 -2.94 -0.35
C PHE A 74 13.92 -4.36 0.21
N ASN A 75 14.17 -4.48 1.52
CA ASN A 75 14.00 -5.75 2.21
C ASN A 75 12.51 -5.99 2.46
N HIS A 76 11.97 -7.04 1.87
CA HIS A 76 10.57 -7.42 2.05
C HIS A 76 10.47 -8.42 3.21
N VAL A 77 10.14 -7.92 4.39
CA VAL A 77 10.07 -8.71 5.65
C VAL A 77 8.67 -8.72 6.27
N SER A 78 7.77 -7.86 5.79
CA SER A 78 6.43 -7.69 6.35
C SER A 78 5.38 -7.51 5.26
N MET A 79 4.15 -7.94 5.53
CA MET A 79 2.99 -7.65 4.67
C MET A 79 2.66 -6.15 4.58
N PHE A 80 3.20 -5.34 5.47
CA PHE A 80 3.01 -3.89 5.46
C PHE A 80 3.98 -3.15 4.51
N ASP A 81 5.04 -3.79 4.06
CA ASP A 81 6.09 -3.14 3.26
C ASP A 81 5.53 -2.51 1.97
N GLN A 82 4.59 -3.17 1.32
CA GLN A 82 3.91 -2.65 0.14
C GLN A 82 3.15 -1.34 0.41
N PHE A 83 2.53 -1.22 1.59
CA PHE A 83 1.85 0.03 2.00
C PHE A 83 2.86 1.09 2.43
N MET A 84 3.96 0.70 3.08
CA MET A 84 5.04 1.62 3.43
C MET A 84 5.65 2.25 2.18
N ILE A 85 5.90 1.47 1.13
CA ILE A 85 6.39 1.96 -0.15
C ILE A 85 5.34 2.86 -0.81
N GLY A 86 4.08 2.44 -0.85
CA GLY A 86 2.99 3.25 -1.38
C GLY A 86 2.83 4.59 -0.67
N ALA A 87 3.11 4.65 0.65
CA ALA A 87 3.09 5.88 1.43
C ALA A 87 4.33 6.77 1.19
N TYR A 88 5.48 6.16 0.88
CA TYR A 88 6.78 6.84 0.80
C TYR A 88 7.06 7.42 -0.58
N VAL A 89 6.82 6.66 -1.66
CA VAL A 89 7.17 7.07 -3.02
C VAL A 89 6.15 8.08 -3.57
N PRO A 90 6.57 9.27 -4.00
CA PRO A 90 5.68 10.35 -4.40
C PRO A 90 5.34 10.35 -5.90
N HIS A 91 5.54 9.24 -6.61
CA HIS A 91 5.28 9.12 -8.04
C HIS A 91 4.80 7.70 -8.39
N TYR A 92 4.37 7.52 -9.63
CA TYR A 92 3.97 6.20 -10.12
C TYR A 92 5.17 5.24 -10.14
N ILE A 93 4.96 4.03 -9.64
CA ILE A 93 5.94 2.95 -9.65
C ILE A 93 5.29 1.68 -10.19
N THR A 94 6.08 0.84 -10.83
CA THR A 94 5.70 -0.52 -11.21
C THR A 94 6.48 -1.50 -10.35
N ALA A 95 5.80 -2.50 -9.80
CA ALA A 95 6.41 -3.50 -8.94
C ALA A 95 6.54 -4.83 -9.67
N ILE A 96 7.61 -5.56 -9.37
CA ILE A 96 7.76 -6.97 -9.74
C ILE A 96 7.30 -7.79 -8.52
N GLY A 97 6.30 -8.64 -8.72
CA GLY A 97 5.74 -9.47 -7.67
C GLY A 97 5.70 -10.95 -8.05
N ALA A 98 5.58 -11.80 -7.04
CA ALA A 98 5.39 -13.24 -7.23
C ALA A 98 4.02 -13.51 -7.88
N THR A 99 3.96 -14.53 -8.74
CA THR A 99 2.75 -14.87 -9.52
C THR A 99 1.56 -15.21 -8.60
N GLU A 100 1.83 -15.75 -7.43
CA GLU A 100 0.83 -16.14 -6.43
C GLU A 100 0.02 -14.96 -5.90
N ILE A 101 0.62 -13.76 -5.86
CA ILE A 101 -0.05 -12.53 -5.39
C ILE A 101 -1.27 -12.21 -6.27
N PHE A 102 -1.20 -12.50 -7.56
CA PHE A 102 -2.29 -12.24 -8.50
C PHE A 102 -3.49 -13.20 -8.36
N GLN A 103 -3.35 -14.25 -7.56
CA GLN A 103 -4.42 -15.22 -7.30
C GLN A 103 -5.34 -14.79 -6.16
N TYR A 104 -4.93 -13.84 -5.32
CA TYR A 104 -5.79 -13.31 -4.25
C TYR A 104 -7.03 -12.61 -4.83
N PRO A 105 -8.23 -12.93 -4.31
CA PRO A 105 -9.50 -12.57 -4.99
C PRO A 105 -9.73 -11.06 -5.15
N ILE A 106 -9.38 -10.24 -4.18
CA ILE A 106 -9.53 -8.78 -4.24
C ILE A 106 -8.20 -8.12 -4.57
N TRP A 107 -7.19 -8.43 -3.77
CA TRP A 107 -5.87 -7.82 -3.88
C TRP A 107 -5.21 -8.09 -5.24
N GLY A 108 -5.27 -9.32 -5.72
CA GLY A 108 -4.73 -9.68 -7.02
C GLY A 108 -5.38 -8.96 -8.19
N ARG A 109 -6.69 -8.64 -8.11
CA ARG A 109 -7.38 -7.82 -9.13
C ARG A 109 -6.89 -6.38 -9.09
N VAL A 110 -6.77 -5.79 -7.90
CA VAL A 110 -6.26 -4.42 -7.74
C VAL A 110 -4.87 -4.28 -8.32
N ILE A 111 -3.96 -5.22 -8.02
CA ILE A 111 -2.59 -5.19 -8.55
C ILE A 111 -2.56 -5.37 -10.08
N LYS A 112 -3.40 -6.21 -10.65
CA LYS A 112 -3.50 -6.38 -12.11
C LYS A 112 -4.00 -5.12 -12.83
N MET A 113 -4.83 -4.34 -12.18
CA MET A 113 -5.37 -3.10 -12.74
C MET A 113 -4.37 -1.94 -12.64
N TYR A 114 -3.52 -1.95 -11.58
CA TYR A 114 -2.45 -0.97 -11.36
C TYR A 114 -1.28 -1.20 -12.32
#